data_5289dafa9cd4cb22c24b8a3b0680acbe
#
_entry.id   5289dafa9cd4cb22c24b8a3b0680acbe
#
_cell.length_a   1.000
_cell.length_b   1.000
_cell.length_c   1.000
_cell.angle_alpha   90.00
_cell.angle_beta   90.00
_cell.angle_gamma   90.00
#
_symmetry.space_group_name_H-M   'P 1'
#
loop_
_entity.id
_entity.type
_entity.pdbx_description
1 polymer ?
#
loop_
_entity_poly.entity_id
_entity_poly.type
_entity_poly.pdbx_seq_one_letter_code
_entity_poly.pdbx_strand_id
1 'polypeptide(L)'
;MKQLRKWQLFWSAFIGLGAYWGAAMMFIDPTGQKWGMEPLLPLLQKLPLADVFFQNFIWSGIVLMLVNGVTNTIAFILLAKKHHWGALASLACGIILMLWILVEYLIFGFNFLSNIYLAFGFLQTGNGFLLWKRTKALNN
;
A
#
# COMPACT_ATOMS: atom_id res chain seq x y z
N MET A 1 -14.06 7.57 -18.87
CA MET A 1 -13.65 8.14 -17.60
C MET A 1 -14.34 7.54 -16.37
N LYS A 2 -15.65 7.33 -16.42
CA LYS A 2 -16.39 6.70 -15.30
C LYS A 2 -15.82 5.35 -14.91
N GLN A 3 -15.47 4.51 -15.88
CA GLN A 3 -14.93 3.17 -15.61
C GLN A 3 -13.56 3.24 -14.93
N LEU A 4 -12.69 4.13 -15.41
CA LEU A 4 -11.36 4.30 -14.83
C LEU A 4 -11.45 4.78 -13.37
N ARG A 5 -12.35 5.74 -13.09
CA ARG A 5 -12.55 6.23 -11.73
C ARG A 5 -13.09 5.14 -10.81
N LYS A 6 -14.05 4.35 -11.30
CA LYS A 6 -14.65 3.25 -10.55
C LYS A 6 -13.58 2.21 -10.16
N TRP A 7 -12.73 1.83 -11.11
CA TRP A 7 -11.65 0.88 -10.85
C TRP A 7 -10.62 1.45 -9.88
N GLN A 8 -10.32 2.75 -10.02
CA GLN A 8 -9.36 3.39 -9.14
C GLN A 8 -9.90 3.50 -7.71
N LEU A 9 -11.19 3.79 -7.55
CA LEU A 9 -11.85 3.75 -6.24
C LEU A 9 -11.75 2.36 -5.62
N PHE A 10 -11.99 1.33 -6.43
CA PHE A 10 -11.87 -0.07 -5.98
C PHE A 10 -10.45 -0.38 -5.50
N TRP A 11 -9.44 -0.04 -6.30
CA TRP A 11 -8.06 -0.33 -5.92
C TRP A 11 -7.63 0.42 -4.67
N SER A 12 -7.99 1.69 -4.57
CA SER A 12 -7.65 2.48 -3.39
C SER A 12 -8.31 1.93 -2.13
N ALA A 13 -9.59 1.55 -2.22
CA ALA A 13 -10.30 0.94 -1.10
C ALA A 13 -9.70 -0.41 -0.74
N PHE A 14 -9.47 -1.26 -1.73
CA PHE A 14 -8.97 -2.63 -1.51
C PHE A 14 -7.56 -2.61 -0.88
N ILE A 15 -6.66 -1.82 -1.44
CA ILE A 15 -5.28 -1.73 -0.94
C ILE A 15 -5.26 -1.05 0.42
N GLY A 16 -6.02 0.03 0.60
CA GLY A 16 -6.10 0.74 1.88
C GLY A 16 -6.66 -0.12 2.99
N LEU A 17 -7.76 -0.83 2.74
CA LEU A 17 -8.34 -1.74 3.73
C LEU A 17 -7.39 -2.89 4.04
N GLY A 18 -6.69 -3.42 3.03
CA GLY A 18 -5.68 -4.45 3.23
C GLY A 18 -4.55 -3.97 4.12
N ALA A 19 -4.09 -2.73 3.93
CA ALA A 19 -3.04 -2.14 4.76
C ALA A 19 -3.51 -1.97 6.20
N TYR A 20 -4.73 -1.48 6.42
CA TYR A 20 -5.29 -1.36 7.78
C TYR A 20 -5.45 -2.72 8.43
N TRP A 21 -5.90 -3.72 7.68
CA TRP A 21 -6.05 -5.08 8.17
C TRP A 21 -4.70 -5.67 8.58
N GLY A 22 -3.69 -5.54 7.72
CA GLY A 22 -2.33 -6.02 8.02
C GLY A 22 -1.75 -5.32 9.23
N ALA A 23 -1.93 -4.00 9.35
CA ALA A 23 -1.47 -3.24 10.51
C ALA A 23 -2.18 -3.70 11.79
N ALA A 24 -3.50 -3.92 11.71
CA ALA A 24 -4.27 -4.42 12.86
C ALA A 24 -3.76 -5.77 13.34
N MET A 25 -3.46 -6.69 12.40
CA MET A 25 -2.88 -7.98 12.74
C MET A 25 -1.57 -7.83 13.49
N MET A 26 -0.71 -6.90 13.05
CA MET A 26 0.57 -6.64 13.71
C MET A 26 0.41 -6.03 15.09
N PHE A 27 -0.62 -5.20 15.29
CA PHE A 27 -0.91 -4.58 16.59
C PHE A 27 -1.55 -5.57 17.57
N ILE A 28 -2.39 -6.48 17.07
CA ILE A 28 -3.06 -7.49 17.92
C ILE A 28 -2.03 -8.47 18.46
N ASP A 29 -1.09 -8.92 17.63
CA ASP A 29 0.00 -9.78 18.07
C ASP A 29 1.32 -9.30 17.46
N PRO A 30 2.04 -8.41 18.16
CA PRO A 30 3.30 -7.86 17.65
C PRO A 30 4.40 -8.88 17.42
N THR A 31 4.32 -10.08 18.04
CA THR A 31 5.29 -11.14 17.79
C THR A 31 5.06 -11.85 16.45
N GLY A 32 3.87 -11.72 15.91
CA GLY A 32 3.47 -12.39 14.66
C GLY A 32 3.15 -13.88 14.83
N GLN A 33 3.27 -14.43 16.02
CA GLN A 33 3.09 -15.87 16.27
C GLN A 33 1.67 -16.33 15.90
N LYS A 34 0.67 -15.56 16.31
CA LYS A 34 -0.76 -15.87 16.07
C LYS A 34 -1.08 -15.97 14.58
N TRP A 35 -0.39 -15.21 13.74
CA TRP A 35 -0.65 -15.10 12.30
C TRP A 35 0.37 -15.87 11.45
N GLY A 36 1.28 -16.60 12.09
CA GLY A 36 2.33 -17.33 11.38
C GLY A 36 3.41 -16.43 10.79
N MET A 37 3.54 -15.20 11.28
CA MET A 37 4.51 -14.22 10.79
C MET A 37 5.81 -14.22 11.59
N GLU A 38 5.87 -14.95 12.69
CA GLU A 38 7.03 -15.00 13.58
C GLU A 38 8.35 -15.26 12.83
N PRO A 39 8.41 -16.18 11.83
CA PRO A 39 9.67 -16.42 11.11
C PRO A 39 10.17 -15.22 10.32
N LEU A 40 9.33 -14.21 10.05
CA LEU A 40 9.72 -13.01 9.32
C LEU A 40 10.45 -11.98 10.21
N LEU A 41 10.23 -12.03 11.52
CA LEU A 41 10.78 -11.05 12.43
C LEU A 41 12.32 -11.05 12.45
N PRO A 42 13.03 -12.19 12.47
CA PRO A 42 14.49 -12.18 12.39
C PRO A 42 15.04 -11.50 11.15
N LEU A 43 14.30 -11.52 10.04
CA LEU A 43 14.69 -10.86 8.80
C LEU A 43 14.64 -9.34 8.95
N LEU A 44 13.62 -8.82 9.65
CA LEU A 44 13.56 -7.40 9.99
C LEU A 44 14.67 -6.99 10.94
N GLN A 45 15.02 -7.86 11.87
CA GLN A 45 16.02 -7.58 12.88
C GLN A 45 17.45 -7.49 12.34
N LYS A 46 17.65 -7.83 11.06
CA LYS A 46 18.93 -7.62 10.37
C LYS A 46 19.12 -6.18 9.91
N LEU A 47 18.07 -5.37 9.94
CA LEU A 47 18.12 -3.98 9.48
C LEU A 47 18.81 -3.09 10.51
N PRO A 48 19.42 -1.95 10.07
CA PRO A 48 19.96 -0.96 10.99
C PRO A 48 18.89 -0.44 11.94
N LEU A 49 19.25 -0.19 13.19
CA LEU A 49 18.36 0.30 14.24
C LEU A 49 17.22 -0.68 14.59
N ALA A 50 17.40 -1.97 14.26
CA ALA A 50 16.39 -2.99 14.54
C ALA A 50 16.12 -3.13 16.04
N ASP A 51 17.12 -2.88 16.88
CA ASP A 51 16.97 -2.95 18.35
C ASP A 51 15.95 -1.94 18.86
N VAL A 52 15.73 -0.84 18.14
CA VAL A 52 14.79 0.22 18.50
C VAL A 52 13.43 -0.01 17.81
N PHE A 53 13.44 -0.29 16.49
CA PHE A 53 12.22 -0.28 15.67
C PHE A 53 11.68 -1.67 15.38
N PHE A 54 12.52 -2.72 15.36
CA PHE A 54 12.12 -4.02 14.82
C PHE A 54 12.22 -5.14 15.87
N GLN A 55 12.05 -4.82 17.14
CA GLN A 55 11.93 -5.85 18.18
C GLN A 55 10.65 -6.66 18.01
N ASN A 56 9.63 -6.05 17.38
CA ASN A 56 8.37 -6.70 17.03
C ASN A 56 7.77 -6.01 15.80
N PHE A 57 6.52 -6.33 15.46
CA PHE A 57 5.87 -5.80 14.27
C PHE A 57 5.12 -4.48 14.47
N ILE A 58 5.18 -3.85 15.64
CA ILE A 58 4.43 -2.61 15.90
C ILE A 58 4.85 -1.49 14.93
N TRP A 59 6.16 -1.24 14.79
CA TRP A 59 6.64 -0.21 13.86
C TRP A 59 6.31 -0.54 12.41
N SER A 60 6.44 -1.82 12.03
CA SER A 60 6.08 -2.25 10.68
C SER A 60 4.60 -1.99 10.40
N GLY A 61 3.74 -2.26 11.40
CA GLY A 61 2.30 -1.97 11.27
C GLY A 61 2.01 -0.49 11.15
N ILE A 62 2.69 0.36 11.94
CA ILE A 62 2.52 1.81 11.86
C ILE A 62 2.93 2.32 10.48
N VAL A 63 4.10 1.89 9.97
CA VAL A 63 4.59 2.30 8.66
C VAL A 63 3.66 1.83 7.56
N LEU A 64 3.21 0.58 7.61
CA LEU A 64 2.27 0.03 6.63
C LEU A 64 0.97 0.83 6.60
N MET A 65 0.43 1.15 7.77
CA MET A 65 -0.80 1.92 7.89
C MET A 65 -0.63 3.32 7.28
N LEU A 66 0.47 4.01 7.58
CA LEU A 66 0.71 5.35 7.08
C LEU A 66 1.02 5.36 5.58
N VAL A 67 1.88 4.46 5.12
CA VAL A 67 2.37 4.46 3.74
C VAL A 67 1.29 3.98 2.77
N ASN A 68 0.55 2.93 3.12
CA ASN A 68 -0.42 2.33 2.20
C ASN A 68 -1.88 2.51 2.63
N GLY A 69 -2.15 2.67 3.94
CA GLY A 69 -3.50 2.86 4.44
C GLY A 69 -3.98 4.29 4.32
N VAL A 70 -3.28 5.21 4.97
CA VAL A 70 -3.68 6.63 5.00
C VAL A 70 -3.61 7.24 3.60
N THR A 71 -2.55 6.95 2.83
CA THR A 71 -2.40 7.47 1.47
C THR A 71 -3.56 7.03 0.57
N ASN A 72 -3.93 5.75 0.62
CA ASN A 72 -5.05 5.24 -0.17
C ASN A 72 -6.39 5.78 0.32
N THR A 73 -6.55 6.03 1.62
CA THR A 73 -7.75 6.67 2.17
C THR A 73 -7.92 8.08 1.61
N ILE A 74 -6.85 8.86 1.60
CA ILE A 74 -6.87 10.21 1.01
C ILE A 74 -7.22 10.15 -0.47
N ALA A 75 -6.58 9.25 -1.22
CA ALA A 75 -6.84 9.08 -2.64
C ALA A 75 -8.30 8.68 -2.89
N PHE A 76 -8.83 7.76 -2.08
CA PHE A 76 -10.22 7.32 -2.20
C PHE A 76 -11.19 8.49 -2.00
N ILE A 77 -10.97 9.30 -0.97
CA ILE A 77 -11.82 10.45 -0.68
C ILE A 77 -11.77 11.45 -1.85
N LEU A 78 -10.59 11.76 -2.35
CA LEU A 78 -10.45 12.68 -3.47
C LEU A 78 -11.12 12.15 -4.73
N LEU A 79 -11.01 10.86 -5.01
CA LEU A 79 -11.66 10.23 -6.16
C LEU A 79 -13.18 10.23 -6.00
N ALA A 80 -13.69 9.93 -4.80
CA ALA A 80 -15.12 9.89 -4.52
C ALA A 80 -15.75 11.27 -4.67
N LYS A 81 -15.02 12.32 -4.29
CA LYS A 81 -15.47 13.71 -4.42
C LYS A 81 -15.19 14.29 -5.81
N LYS A 82 -14.63 13.50 -6.72
CA LYS A 82 -14.26 13.92 -8.07
C LYS A 82 -13.31 15.13 -8.05
N HIS A 83 -12.45 15.19 -7.03
CA HIS A 83 -11.44 16.23 -6.92
C HIS A 83 -10.39 16.08 -8.02
N HIS A 84 -9.87 17.20 -8.52
CA HIS A 84 -8.90 17.18 -9.62
C HIS A 84 -7.58 16.49 -9.27
N TRP A 85 -7.21 16.41 -7.98
CA TRP A 85 -6.01 15.69 -7.52
C TRP A 85 -6.23 14.20 -7.29
N GLY A 86 -7.48 13.72 -7.38
CA GLY A 86 -7.80 12.32 -7.07
C GLY A 86 -7.04 11.32 -7.92
N ALA A 87 -7.00 11.53 -9.24
CA ALA A 87 -6.29 10.64 -10.15
C ALA A 87 -4.79 10.62 -9.85
N LEU A 88 -4.18 11.78 -9.63
CA LEU A 88 -2.75 11.88 -9.34
C LEU A 88 -2.42 11.26 -7.99
N ALA A 89 -3.26 11.49 -6.97
CA ALA A 89 -3.07 10.90 -5.66
C ALA A 89 -3.10 9.37 -5.71
N SER A 90 -4.07 8.80 -6.43
CA SER A 90 -4.18 7.34 -6.56
C SER A 90 -3.05 6.74 -7.40
N LEU A 91 -2.59 7.46 -8.42
CA LEU A 91 -1.41 7.07 -9.19
C LEU A 91 -0.18 7.02 -8.27
N ALA A 92 0.01 8.04 -7.45
CA ALA A 92 1.11 8.08 -6.49
C ALA A 92 1.02 6.91 -5.50
N CYS A 93 -0.19 6.55 -5.05
CA CYS A 93 -0.39 5.40 -4.16
C CYS A 93 0.06 4.09 -4.81
N GLY A 94 -0.22 3.91 -6.10
CA GLY A 94 0.22 2.72 -6.82
C GLY A 94 1.74 2.63 -6.89
N ILE A 95 2.40 3.75 -7.18
CA ILE A 95 3.86 3.82 -7.22
C ILE A 95 4.44 3.54 -5.82
N ILE A 96 3.86 4.14 -4.78
CA ILE A 96 4.28 3.91 -3.40
C ILE A 96 4.16 2.43 -3.03
N LEU A 97 3.05 1.78 -3.41
CA LEU A 97 2.86 0.36 -3.14
C LEU A 97 3.95 -0.48 -3.83
N MET A 98 4.26 -0.18 -5.09
CA MET A 98 5.31 -0.91 -5.80
C MET A 98 6.68 -0.74 -5.13
N LEU A 99 7.01 0.48 -4.69
CA LEU A 99 8.25 0.73 -3.97
C LEU A 99 8.27 -0.02 -2.63
N TRP A 100 7.14 -0.04 -1.92
CA TRP A 100 7.00 -0.78 -0.68
C TRP A 100 7.28 -2.27 -0.90
N ILE A 101 6.72 -2.85 -1.96
CA ILE A 101 6.92 -4.26 -2.27
C ILE A 101 8.38 -4.56 -2.64
N LEU A 102 9.04 -3.65 -3.37
CA LEU A 102 10.47 -3.82 -3.66
C LEU A 102 11.30 -3.85 -2.38
N VAL A 103 10.98 -3.00 -1.42
CA VAL A 103 11.64 -3.03 -0.10
C VAL A 103 11.37 -4.36 0.60
N GLU A 104 10.14 -4.88 0.54
CA GLU A 104 9.81 -6.19 1.10
C GLU A 104 10.64 -7.31 0.47
N TYR A 105 10.85 -7.27 -0.85
CA TYR A 105 11.70 -8.26 -1.52
C TYR A 105 13.14 -8.21 -1.01
N LEU A 106 13.66 -7.03 -0.74
CA LEU A 106 15.02 -6.88 -0.20
C LEU A 106 15.13 -7.44 1.22
N ILE A 107 14.07 -7.35 2.00
CA ILE A 107 14.05 -7.82 3.40
C ILE A 107 13.70 -9.30 3.49
N PHE A 108 12.61 -9.72 2.85
CA PHE A 108 12.02 -11.05 3.01
C PHE A 108 12.25 -11.97 1.81
N GLY A 109 12.75 -11.45 0.69
CA GLY A 109 12.87 -12.20 -0.55
C GLY A 109 11.53 -12.33 -1.27
N PHE A 110 11.52 -13.08 -2.35
CA PHE A 110 10.30 -13.28 -3.14
C PHE A 110 9.30 -14.13 -2.35
N ASN A 111 8.06 -13.69 -2.35
CA ASN A 111 6.97 -14.42 -1.72
C ASN A 111 5.67 -14.19 -2.50
N PHE A 112 4.72 -15.12 -2.33
CA PHE A 112 3.46 -15.12 -3.09
C PHE A 112 2.63 -13.87 -2.82
N LEU A 113 2.51 -13.49 -1.54
CA LEU A 113 1.68 -12.35 -1.14
C LEU A 113 2.23 -11.03 -1.71
N SER A 114 3.54 -10.81 -1.63
CA SER A 114 4.16 -9.62 -2.19
C SER A 114 4.01 -9.57 -3.71
N ASN A 115 4.11 -10.71 -4.39
CA ASN A 115 3.90 -10.79 -5.83
C ASN A 115 2.50 -10.35 -6.22
N ILE A 116 1.47 -10.78 -5.47
CA ILE A 116 0.08 -10.37 -5.71
C ILE A 116 -0.08 -8.86 -5.54
N TYR A 117 0.45 -8.30 -4.46
CA TYR A 117 0.34 -6.86 -4.20
C TYR A 117 1.14 -6.03 -5.19
N LEU A 118 2.25 -6.56 -5.70
CA LEU A 118 2.99 -5.89 -6.77
C LEU A 118 2.12 -5.77 -8.03
N ALA A 119 1.41 -6.84 -8.38
CA ALA A 119 0.45 -6.81 -9.50
C ALA A 119 -0.63 -5.76 -9.27
N PHE A 120 -1.17 -5.66 -8.05
CA PHE A 120 -2.16 -4.63 -7.70
C PHE A 120 -1.57 -3.23 -7.83
N GLY A 121 -0.31 -3.04 -7.45
CA GLY A 121 0.39 -1.76 -7.61
C GLY A 121 0.51 -1.36 -9.08
N PHE A 122 0.85 -2.30 -9.95
CA PHE A 122 0.88 -2.05 -11.38
C PHE A 122 -0.50 -1.66 -11.92
N LEU A 123 -1.54 -2.37 -11.51
CA LEU A 123 -2.90 -2.09 -11.96
C LEU A 123 -3.36 -0.71 -11.48
N GLN A 124 -3.14 -0.38 -10.23
CA GLN A 124 -3.48 0.93 -9.68
C GLN A 124 -2.70 2.04 -10.39
N THR A 125 -1.41 1.84 -10.63
CA THR A 125 -0.56 2.82 -11.29
C THR A 125 -1.00 3.04 -12.73
N GLY A 126 -1.18 1.96 -13.49
CA GLY A 126 -1.59 2.04 -14.89
C GLY A 126 -2.95 2.68 -15.05
N ASN A 127 -3.93 2.23 -14.27
CA ASN A 127 -5.28 2.79 -14.30
C ASN A 127 -5.30 4.25 -13.85
N GLY A 128 -4.53 4.57 -12.80
CA GLY A 128 -4.40 5.94 -12.30
C GLY A 128 -3.76 6.87 -13.31
N PHE A 129 -2.75 6.39 -14.02
CA PHE A 129 -2.09 7.16 -15.07
C PHE A 129 -3.07 7.49 -16.20
N LEU A 130 -3.85 6.51 -16.65
CA LEU A 130 -4.85 6.72 -17.68
C LEU A 130 -5.93 7.71 -17.24
N LEU A 131 -6.38 7.58 -15.99
CA LEU A 131 -7.38 8.49 -15.43
C LEU A 131 -6.82 9.91 -15.31
N TRP A 132 -5.61 10.05 -14.82
CA TRP A 132 -4.94 11.34 -14.69
C TRP A 132 -4.78 12.01 -16.05
N LYS A 133 -4.29 11.25 -17.03
CA LYS A 133 -4.08 11.77 -18.40
C LYS A 133 -5.39 12.26 -19.03
N ARG A 134 -6.48 11.49 -18.88
CA ARG A 134 -7.79 11.88 -19.41
C ARG A 134 -8.36 13.09 -18.68
N THR A 135 -8.21 13.15 -17.38
CA THR A 135 -8.67 14.29 -16.57
C THR A 135 -7.94 15.56 -16.98
N LYS A 136 -6.62 15.47 -17.17
CA LYS A 136 -5.80 16.60 -17.61
C LYS A 136 -6.19 17.07 -18.99
N ALA A 137 -6.48 16.15 -19.91
CA ALA A 137 -6.92 16.49 -21.27
C ALA A 137 -8.25 17.24 -21.27
N LEU A 138 -9.18 16.87 -20.38
CA LEU A 138 -10.47 17.55 -20.27
C LEU A 138 -10.35 18.95 -19.67
N ASN A 139 -9.34 19.19 -18.84
CA ASN A 139 -9.14 20.48 -18.19
C ASN A 139 -8.33 21.47 -19.05
N ASN A 140 -7.76 20.99 -20.15
CA ASN A 140 -7.07 21.82 -21.13
C ASN A 140 -8.01 22.13 -22.28
#